data_9b186c60aa393df2afdf1f503506b022
#
_entry.id   9b186c60aa393df2afdf1f503506b022
#
_cell.length_a   1.000
_cell.length_b   1.000
_cell.length_c   1.000
_cell.angle_alpha   90.00
_cell.angle_beta   90.00
_cell.angle_gamma   90.00
#
_symmetry.space_group_name_H-M   'P 1'
#
loop_
_entity.id
_entity.type
_entity.pdbx_description
1 polymer ?
#
loop_
_entity_poly.entity_id
_entity_poly.type
_entity_poly.pdbx_seq_one_letter_code
_entity_poly.pdbx_strand_id
1 'polypeptide(L)'
;MPRRIKRATIVSSVLILLVAVCAGALTYTVRSGSSSSSEADKDLPVLKIGVTGNDPYVYVDTTGDYAGIDIDIAREACKRAGIKPQFVDISWNDRDRLLKNGDIDCLWCDYSPNYREDDYYWTEPYLTVTVSVAAKKTSGIKGLAYLDGSKTVAVIAGSVSERRLLAGDLEISSDVHIKSYGSAELCKAALVKGYVDCWMADVQSLDRLVAQYPGVYRVLADNVMTVDLGVAFKDGYEGEYVKNLNTVLFEMDRDGTIERIVGKYKAGATTDGQGAES
;
A
#
# COMPACT_ATOMS: atom_id res chain seq x y z
N MET A 1 26.96 -12.84 81.53
CA MET A 1 25.84 -12.19 80.84
C MET A 1 26.25 -10.76 80.60
N PRO A 2 26.32 -10.23 79.42
CA PRO A 2 25.47 -10.07 78.30
C PRO A 2 26.24 -9.96 76.99
N ARG A 3 25.75 -10.50 75.86
CA ARG A 3 26.28 -10.16 74.51
C ARG A 3 25.31 -10.66 73.37
N ARG A 4 23.99 -10.39 73.46
CA ARG A 4 23.02 -10.81 72.43
C ARG A 4 22.31 -9.69 71.72
N ILE A 5 22.61 -8.41 71.98
CA ILE A 5 21.83 -7.29 71.44
C ILE A 5 22.47 -6.65 70.17
N LYS A 6 23.72 -6.95 69.81
CA LYS A 6 24.40 -6.27 68.68
C LYS A 6 24.23 -6.94 67.29
N ARG A 7 23.69 -8.17 67.22
CA ARG A 7 23.52 -8.84 65.91
C ARG A 7 22.19 -8.57 65.24
N ALA A 8 21.14 -8.23 65.99
CA ALA A 8 19.82 -7.94 65.38
C ALA A 8 19.73 -6.57 64.73
N THR A 9 20.48 -5.57 65.29
CA THR A 9 20.46 -4.19 64.74
C THR A 9 21.21 -4.07 63.38
N ILE A 10 22.25 -4.86 63.17
CA ILE A 10 23.04 -4.84 61.92
C ILE A 10 22.28 -5.51 60.80
N VAL A 11 21.54 -6.59 61.04
CA VAL A 11 20.74 -7.29 60.02
C VAL A 11 19.55 -6.43 59.53
N SER A 12 18.95 -5.67 60.51
CA SER A 12 17.84 -4.77 60.16
C SER A 12 18.27 -3.58 59.30
N SER A 13 19.46 -3.04 59.53
CA SER A 13 20.00 -1.92 58.78
C SER A 13 20.42 -2.30 57.33
N VAL A 14 20.95 -3.52 57.16
CA VAL A 14 21.30 -4.04 55.81
C VAL A 14 20.07 -4.37 54.99
N LEU A 15 19.00 -4.88 55.63
CA LEU A 15 17.74 -5.18 54.96
C LEU A 15 17.02 -3.91 54.46
N ILE A 16 17.05 -2.82 55.25
CA ILE A 16 16.48 -1.53 54.87
C ILE A 16 17.26 -0.90 53.71
N LEU A 17 18.60 -1.04 53.67
CA LEU A 17 19.41 -0.51 52.57
C LEU A 17 19.18 -1.29 51.26
N LEU A 18 18.99 -2.61 51.32
CA LEU A 18 18.66 -3.44 50.16
C LEU A 18 17.27 -3.13 49.56
N VAL A 19 16.28 -2.86 50.41
CA VAL A 19 14.92 -2.47 49.95
C VAL A 19 14.95 -1.09 49.30
N ALA A 20 15.74 -0.14 49.80
CA ALA A 20 15.88 1.19 49.20
C ALA A 20 16.60 1.15 47.86
N VAL A 21 17.57 0.28 47.63
CA VAL A 21 18.26 0.09 46.34
C VAL A 21 17.35 -0.59 45.33
N CYS A 22 16.56 -1.58 45.74
CA CYS A 22 15.57 -2.21 44.82
C CYS A 22 14.43 -1.27 44.44
N ALA A 23 13.94 -0.42 45.36
CA ALA A 23 12.92 0.58 45.05
C ALA A 23 13.45 1.68 44.13
N GLY A 24 14.72 2.09 44.27
CA GLY A 24 15.39 3.04 43.39
C GLY A 24 15.63 2.47 41.98
N ALA A 25 15.96 1.19 41.86
CA ALA A 25 16.13 0.52 40.56
C ALA A 25 14.79 0.29 39.83
N LEU A 26 13.71 0.01 40.57
CA LEU A 26 12.37 -0.15 39.96
C LEU A 26 11.79 1.19 39.44
N THR A 27 12.12 2.31 40.04
CA THR A 27 11.68 3.63 39.57
C THR A 27 12.53 4.14 38.39
N TYR A 28 13.75 3.61 38.17
CA TYR A 28 14.61 4.01 37.07
C TYR A 28 14.30 3.25 35.77
N THR A 29 13.73 2.04 35.85
CA THR A 29 13.42 1.22 34.68
C THR A 29 12.01 1.48 34.07
N VAL A 30 11.15 2.24 34.76
CA VAL A 30 9.81 2.60 34.25
C VAL A 30 9.80 3.92 33.44
N ARG A 31 10.92 4.65 33.36
CA ARG A 31 11.00 5.96 32.67
C ARG A 31 11.68 5.91 31.32
N SER A 32 11.78 4.74 30.68
CA SER A 32 12.34 4.62 29.33
C SER A 32 11.40 3.83 28.44
N GLY A 33 10.29 4.45 28.04
CA GLY A 33 9.34 3.80 27.16
C GLY A 33 8.07 4.60 26.87
N SER A 34 8.04 5.90 27.10
CA SER A 34 7.03 6.74 26.45
C SER A 34 7.66 7.36 25.22
N SER A 35 7.40 6.74 24.06
CA SER A 35 7.47 7.42 22.78
C SER A 35 6.64 8.71 22.92
N SER A 36 7.32 9.84 23.00
CA SER A 36 6.71 11.16 22.92
C SER A 36 6.17 11.30 21.51
N SER A 37 4.92 10.90 21.28
CA SER A 37 4.13 11.56 20.25
C SER A 37 4.14 13.05 20.62
N SER A 38 4.82 13.85 19.82
CA SER A 38 4.97 15.28 20.07
C SER A 38 3.58 15.90 20.22
N GLU A 39 3.40 16.82 21.18
CA GLU A 39 2.14 17.57 21.36
C GLU A 39 1.70 18.28 20.06
N ALA A 40 2.63 18.55 19.14
CA ALA A 40 2.40 19.05 17.79
C ALA A 40 1.54 18.14 16.89
N ASP A 41 1.43 16.83 17.18
CA ASP A 41 0.68 15.86 16.36
C ASP A 41 -0.81 15.78 16.75
N LYS A 42 -1.22 16.42 17.83
CA LYS A 42 -2.59 16.35 18.36
C LYS A 42 -3.57 17.31 17.68
N ASP A 43 -3.07 18.36 17.02
CA ASP A 43 -3.89 19.42 16.42
C ASP A 43 -3.92 19.38 14.87
N LEU A 44 -3.27 18.41 14.23
CA LEU A 44 -3.28 18.30 12.76
C LEU A 44 -4.66 17.82 12.26
N PRO A 45 -5.18 18.42 11.18
CA PRO A 45 -6.39 17.92 10.54
C PRO A 45 -6.17 16.47 10.06
N VAL A 46 -7.19 15.64 10.23
CA VAL A 46 -7.15 14.22 9.85
C VAL A 46 -7.75 14.05 8.46
N LEU A 47 -7.04 13.33 7.58
CA LEU A 47 -7.54 12.88 6.28
C LEU A 47 -7.79 11.37 6.36
N LYS A 48 -9.06 10.97 6.26
CA LYS A 48 -9.46 9.56 6.20
C LYS A 48 -9.32 9.04 4.78
N ILE A 49 -8.35 8.18 4.57
CA ILE A 49 -7.97 7.65 3.26
C ILE A 49 -8.53 6.23 3.13
N GLY A 50 -9.50 6.02 2.25
CA GLY A 50 -9.99 4.70 1.90
C GLY A 50 -8.96 3.94 1.06
N VAL A 51 -8.58 2.75 1.53
CA VAL A 51 -7.62 1.87 0.86
C VAL A 51 -8.19 0.47 0.71
N THR A 52 -7.73 -0.26 -0.31
CA THR A 52 -8.00 -1.69 -0.49
C THR A 52 -6.72 -2.39 -0.91
N GLY A 53 -6.56 -3.66 -0.51
CA GLY A 53 -5.34 -4.41 -0.77
C GLY A 53 -5.05 -4.54 -2.27
N ASN A 54 -3.87 -4.10 -2.67
CA ASN A 54 -3.28 -4.22 -4.00
C ASN A 54 -1.75 -4.13 -3.91
N ASP A 55 -1.08 -5.24 -3.58
CA ASP A 55 0.40 -5.30 -3.52
C ASP A 55 1.01 -5.08 -4.92
N PRO A 56 1.95 -4.11 -5.12
CA PRO A 56 2.77 -3.40 -4.13
C PRO A 56 2.26 -2.02 -3.68
N TYR A 57 1.08 -1.57 -4.06
CA TYR A 57 0.59 -0.23 -3.73
C TYR A 57 0.06 -0.13 -2.31
N VAL A 58 -0.76 -1.09 -1.91
CA VAL A 58 -1.35 -1.17 -0.57
C VAL A 58 -1.34 -2.62 -0.10
N TYR A 59 -0.73 -2.90 1.03
CA TYR A 59 -0.79 -4.19 1.71
C TYR A 59 -0.58 -3.99 3.22
N VAL A 60 -0.84 -5.03 3.99
CA VAL A 60 -0.52 -5.07 5.42
C VAL A 60 0.78 -5.85 5.58
N ASP A 61 1.77 -5.26 6.23
CA ASP A 61 3.07 -5.88 6.46
C ASP A 61 3.05 -6.91 7.60
N THR A 62 4.21 -7.48 7.91
CA THR A 62 4.35 -8.51 8.96
C THR A 62 4.13 -7.97 10.38
N THR A 63 4.16 -6.64 10.58
CA THR A 63 3.87 -5.99 11.87
C THR A 63 2.40 -5.67 12.05
N GLY A 64 1.61 -5.80 10.99
CA GLY A 64 0.18 -5.45 10.96
C GLY A 64 -0.09 -4.01 10.51
N ASP A 65 0.94 -3.29 10.05
CA ASP A 65 0.83 -1.92 9.59
C ASP A 65 0.58 -1.86 8.07
N TYR A 66 -0.11 -0.81 7.61
CA TYR A 66 -0.23 -0.54 6.18
C TYR A 66 1.13 -0.19 5.59
N ALA A 67 1.44 -0.76 4.44
CA ALA A 67 2.65 -0.51 3.67
C ALA A 67 2.33 -0.51 2.17
N GLY A 68 3.27 -0.03 1.35
CA GLY A 68 3.13 -0.01 -0.10
C GLY A 68 3.46 1.36 -0.70
N ILE A 69 3.50 1.39 -2.03
CA ILE A 69 3.84 2.60 -2.79
C ILE A 69 2.91 3.76 -2.42
N ASP A 70 1.60 3.53 -2.48
CA ASP A 70 0.60 4.57 -2.22
C ASP A 70 0.57 4.98 -0.74
N ILE A 71 0.77 4.02 0.16
CA ILE A 71 0.86 4.30 1.59
C ILE A 71 2.06 5.19 1.91
N ASP A 72 3.24 4.92 1.34
CA ASP A 72 4.44 5.72 1.56
C ASP A 72 4.32 7.10 0.93
N ILE A 73 3.73 7.20 -0.30
CA ILE A 73 3.48 8.49 -0.95
C ILE A 73 2.46 9.29 -0.12
N ALA A 74 1.36 8.69 0.32
CA ALA A 74 0.34 9.36 1.13
C ALA A 74 0.89 9.85 2.47
N ARG A 75 1.71 9.04 3.16
CA ARG A 75 2.36 9.45 4.42
C ARG A 75 3.27 10.65 4.23
N GLU A 76 4.13 10.64 3.21
CA GLU A 76 5.05 11.75 2.95
C GLU A 76 4.29 13.02 2.48
N ALA A 77 3.30 12.86 1.61
CA ALA A 77 2.48 13.96 1.15
C ALA A 77 1.70 14.61 2.31
N CYS A 78 1.04 13.82 3.13
CA CYS A 78 0.30 14.31 4.30
C CYS A 78 1.23 14.99 5.30
N LYS A 79 2.43 14.43 5.55
CA LYS A 79 3.43 15.04 6.41
C LYS A 79 3.86 16.43 5.90
N ARG A 80 4.14 16.59 4.60
CA ARG A 80 4.49 17.87 4.00
C ARG A 80 3.34 18.87 4.02
N ALA A 81 2.10 18.37 3.87
CA ALA A 81 0.89 19.18 3.91
C ALA A 81 0.44 19.56 5.33
N GLY A 82 1.08 19.05 6.38
CA GLY A 82 0.63 19.25 7.76
C GLY A 82 -0.69 18.57 8.06
N ILE A 83 -0.92 17.39 7.52
CA ILE A 83 -2.15 16.57 7.62
C ILE A 83 -1.78 15.23 8.26
N LYS A 84 -2.67 14.70 9.10
CA LYS A 84 -2.53 13.35 9.67
C LYS A 84 -3.31 12.34 8.82
N PRO A 85 -2.64 11.39 8.11
CA PRO A 85 -3.35 10.36 7.37
C PRO A 85 -3.95 9.32 8.32
N GLN A 86 -5.19 8.92 8.07
CA GLN A 86 -5.85 7.79 8.69
C GLN A 86 -6.31 6.81 7.61
N PHE A 87 -5.60 5.70 7.48
CA PHE A 87 -5.95 4.66 6.50
C PHE A 87 -7.14 3.85 7.02
N VAL A 88 -8.13 3.64 6.14
CA VAL A 88 -9.37 2.90 6.40
C VAL A 88 -9.48 1.79 5.36
N ASP A 89 -9.43 0.54 5.80
CA ASP A 89 -9.68 -0.60 4.91
C ASP A 89 -11.13 -0.61 4.45
N ILE A 90 -11.33 -0.69 3.14
CA ILE A 90 -12.67 -0.66 2.55
C ILE A 90 -12.89 -1.83 1.59
N SER A 91 -14.15 -2.28 1.50
CA SER A 91 -14.58 -3.06 0.36
C SER A 91 -14.66 -2.16 -0.88
N TRP A 92 -14.04 -2.58 -1.99
CA TRP A 92 -14.05 -1.82 -3.24
C TRP A 92 -15.47 -1.45 -3.72
N ASN A 93 -16.43 -2.33 -3.48
CA ASN A 93 -17.83 -2.12 -3.87
C ASN A 93 -18.54 -1.05 -3.03
N ASP A 94 -18.02 -0.72 -1.84
CA ASP A 94 -18.60 0.27 -0.93
C ASP A 94 -18.01 1.69 -1.09
N ARG A 95 -16.95 1.86 -1.89
CA ARG A 95 -16.17 3.09 -2.00
C ARG A 95 -17.01 4.34 -2.20
N ASP A 96 -17.96 4.29 -3.16
CA ASP A 96 -18.79 5.45 -3.52
C ASP A 96 -19.74 5.82 -2.37
N ARG A 97 -20.31 4.83 -1.70
CA ARG A 97 -21.15 5.02 -0.54
C ARG A 97 -20.38 5.65 0.63
N LEU A 98 -19.17 5.14 0.89
CA LEU A 98 -18.32 5.63 1.99
C LEU A 98 -17.85 7.06 1.76
N LEU A 99 -17.44 7.42 0.52
CA LEU A 99 -17.12 8.80 0.14
C LEU A 99 -18.32 9.72 0.28
N LYS A 100 -19.49 9.31 -0.23
CA LYS A 100 -20.71 10.11 -0.18
C LYS A 100 -21.15 10.41 1.25
N ASN A 101 -21.02 9.44 2.15
CA ASN A 101 -21.40 9.58 3.56
C ASN A 101 -20.37 10.35 4.40
N GLY A 102 -19.12 10.52 3.91
CA GLY A 102 -18.01 11.10 4.68
C GLY A 102 -17.40 10.12 5.69
N ASP A 103 -17.63 8.79 5.49
CA ASP A 103 -16.96 7.75 6.27
C ASP A 103 -15.45 7.74 5.93
N ILE A 104 -15.11 8.05 4.68
CA ILE A 104 -13.77 8.37 4.17
C ILE A 104 -13.81 9.72 3.44
N ASP A 105 -12.67 10.40 3.37
CA ASP A 105 -12.53 11.70 2.69
C ASP A 105 -12.06 11.54 1.25
N CYS A 106 -11.23 10.52 0.98
CA CYS A 106 -10.69 10.23 -0.34
C CYS A 106 -10.39 8.75 -0.52
N LEU A 107 -10.14 8.36 -1.78
CA LEU A 107 -9.59 7.05 -2.18
C LEU A 107 -8.14 7.25 -2.65
N TRP A 108 -7.21 6.46 -2.12
CA TRP A 108 -5.80 6.47 -2.51
C TRP A 108 -5.25 5.05 -2.48
N CYS A 109 -5.44 4.30 -3.57
CA CYS A 109 -5.13 2.88 -3.65
C CYS A 109 -5.06 2.40 -5.10
N ASP A 110 -4.04 2.84 -5.86
CA ASP A 110 -3.89 2.50 -7.29
C ASP A 110 -5.16 2.86 -8.08
N TYR A 111 -5.70 4.08 -7.80
CA TYR A 111 -6.94 4.50 -8.40
C TYR A 111 -6.71 5.51 -9.52
N SER A 112 -7.35 5.27 -10.66
CA SER A 112 -7.11 6.02 -11.89
C SER A 112 -8.27 6.95 -12.24
N PRO A 113 -8.00 8.22 -12.61
CA PRO A 113 -9.00 9.09 -13.21
C PRO A 113 -9.41 8.65 -14.62
N ASN A 114 -8.57 7.91 -15.34
CA ASN A 114 -8.86 7.54 -16.74
C ASN A 114 -10.22 6.87 -16.89
N TYR A 115 -11.07 7.41 -17.75
CA TYR A 115 -12.46 7.00 -18.04
C TYR A 115 -13.45 7.18 -16.88
N ARG A 116 -13.12 8.00 -15.88
CA ARG A 116 -13.97 8.37 -14.76
C ARG A 116 -13.68 9.78 -14.24
N GLU A 117 -13.23 10.63 -15.15
CA GLU A 117 -12.86 12.02 -14.87
C GLU A 117 -14.01 12.77 -14.21
N ASP A 118 -15.25 12.50 -14.65
CA ASP A 118 -16.47 13.13 -14.16
C ASP A 118 -17.11 12.43 -12.94
N ASP A 119 -16.60 11.25 -12.53
CA ASP A 119 -17.18 10.49 -11.41
C ASP A 119 -16.74 11.02 -10.04
N TYR A 120 -15.57 11.70 -10.00
CA TYR A 120 -14.92 12.17 -8.77
C TYR A 120 -14.23 13.51 -8.97
N TYR A 121 -13.93 14.18 -7.86
CA TYR A 121 -13.02 15.32 -7.87
C TYR A 121 -11.59 14.81 -7.63
N TRP A 122 -10.70 14.93 -8.60
CA TRP A 122 -9.38 14.32 -8.61
C TRP A 122 -8.27 15.30 -8.26
N THR A 123 -7.19 14.79 -7.66
CA THR A 123 -5.90 15.47 -7.74
C THR A 123 -5.37 15.39 -9.18
N GLU A 124 -4.37 16.21 -9.50
CA GLU A 124 -3.48 15.90 -10.63
C GLU A 124 -2.86 14.51 -10.42
N PRO A 125 -2.56 13.78 -11.49
CA PRO A 125 -1.89 12.49 -11.38
C PRO A 125 -0.56 12.60 -10.65
N TYR A 126 -0.34 11.70 -9.68
CA TYR A 126 0.93 11.62 -8.94
C TYR A 126 1.87 10.54 -9.49
N LEU A 127 1.36 9.60 -10.26
CA LEU A 127 2.14 8.51 -10.85
C LEU A 127 1.47 8.07 -12.16
N THR A 128 2.29 7.78 -13.20
CA THR A 128 1.84 7.10 -14.41
C THR A 128 2.44 5.69 -14.42
N VAL A 129 1.61 4.68 -14.55
CA VAL A 129 2.01 3.28 -14.56
C VAL A 129 1.79 2.65 -15.94
N THR A 130 2.63 1.67 -16.27
CA THR A 130 2.49 0.88 -17.49
C THR A 130 1.71 -0.39 -17.18
N VAL A 131 0.70 -0.70 -17.98
CA VAL A 131 -0.05 -1.96 -17.94
C VAL A 131 0.53 -2.93 -18.95
N SER A 132 0.69 -4.18 -18.55
CA SER A 132 1.10 -5.30 -19.39
C SER A 132 0.34 -6.57 -19.00
N VAL A 133 0.79 -7.72 -19.45
CA VAL A 133 0.19 -9.03 -19.21
C VAL A 133 1.23 -10.00 -18.68
N ALA A 134 0.91 -10.71 -17.58
CA ALA A 134 1.70 -11.84 -17.14
C ALA A 134 1.05 -13.17 -17.51
N ALA A 135 1.87 -14.13 -17.95
CA ALA A 135 1.45 -15.48 -18.29
C ALA A 135 2.51 -16.50 -17.84
N LYS A 136 2.11 -17.79 -17.70
CA LYS A 136 3.08 -18.85 -17.46
C LYS A 136 4.06 -18.95 -18.63
N LYS A 137 5.34 -19.15 -18.37
CA LYS A 137 6.36 -19.35 -19.42
C LYS A 137 6.05 -20.52 -20.35
N THR A 138 5.32 -21.52 -19.84
CA THR A 138 4.90 -22.73 -20.56
C THR A 138 3.59 -22.59 -21.32
N SER A 139 2.86 -21.46 -21.18
CA SER A 139 1.52 -21.27 -21.80
C SER A 139 1.54 -21.08 -23.32
N GLY A 140 2.72 -20.82 -23.90
CA GLY A 140 2.82 -20.43 -25.30
C GLY A 140 2.49 -18.96 -25.60
N ILE A 141 1.91 -18.22 -24.66
CA ILE A 141 1.59 -16.77 -24.81
C ILE A 141 2.91 -15.99 -24.79
N LYS A 142 3.30 -15.40 -25.92
CA LYS A 142 4.56 -14.67 -26.10
C LYS A 142 4.37 -13.16 -26.35
N GLY A 143 3.15 -12.72 -26.62
CA GLY A 143 2.77 -11.33 -26.92
C GLY A 143 1.26 -11.20 -26.96
N LEU A 144 0.75 -9.96 -27.13
CA LEU A 144 -0.69 -9.67 -27.12
C LEU A 144 -1.45 -10.37 -28.25
N ALA A 145 -0.81 -10.58 -29.40
CA ALA A 145 -1.39 -11.30 -30.55
C ALA A 145 -1.75 -12.77 -30.27
N TYR A 146 -1.28 -13.32 -29.14
CA TYR A 146 -1.64 -14.69 -28.70
C TYR A 146 -2.87 -14.73 -27.81
N LEU A 147 -3.47 -13.57 -27.51
CA LEU A 147 -4.69 -13.45 -26.71
C LEU A 147 -5.90 -13.43 -27.62
N ASP A 148 -6.38 -14.62 -27.98
CA ASP A 148 -7.53 -14.88 -28.82
C ASP A 148 -8.66 -15.58 -28.04
N GLY A 149 -9.74 -15.98 -28.70
CA GLY A 149 -10.91 -16.66 -28.13
C GLY A 149 -10.63 -18.00 -27.43
N SER A 150 -9.38 -18.51 -27.51
CA SER A 150 -8.96 -19.69 -26.75
C SER A 150 -8.36 -19.34 -25.38
N LYS A 151 -8.21 -18.05 -25.06
CA LYS A 151 -7.53 -17.55 -23.85
C LYS A 151 -8.47 -16.78 -22.95
N THR A 152 -8.22 -16.92 -21.64
CA THR A 152 -8.91 -16.17 -20.60
C THR A 152 -7.96 -15.22 -19.90
N VAL A 153 -8.31 -13.92 -19.90
CA VAL A 153 -7.56 -12.84 -19.24
C VAL A 153 -8.25 -12.48 -17.92
N ALA A 154 -7.50 -12.51 -16.81
CA ALA A 154 -7.97 -11.95 -15.54
C ALA A 154 -7.75 -10.44 -15.51
N VAL A 155 -8.72 -9.70 -15.00
CA VAL A 155 -8.67 -8.26 -14.72
C VAL A 155 -9.38 -7.94 -13.42
N ILE A 156 -9.08 -6.78 -12.82
CA ILE A 156 -9.84 -6.28 -11.68
C ILE A 156 -11.14 -5.66 -12.20
N ALA A 157 -12.27 -6.04 -11.59
CA ALA A 157 -13.58 -5.51 -11.94
C ALA A 157 -13.62 -3.98 -11.77
N GLY A 158 -14.14 -3.28 -12.77
CA GLY A 158 -14.21 -1.81 -12.80
C GLY A 158 -12.87 -1.12 -13.05
N SER A 159 -11.77 -1.85 -13.32
CA SER A 159 -10.47 -1.25 -13.67
C SER A 159 -10.48 -0.65 -15.08
N VAL A 160 -9.48 0.19 -15.38
CA VAL A 160 -9.23 0.70 -16.73
C VAL A 160 -8.97 -0.47 -17.69
N SER A 161 -8.25 -1.48 -17.27
CA SER A 161 -7.95 -2.68 -18.06
C SER A 161 -9.21 -3.43 -18.48
N GLU A 162 -10.15 -3.62 -17.57
CA GLU A 162 -11.44 -4.25 -17.89
C GLU A 162 -12.24 -3.40 -18.91
N ARG A 163 -12.36 -2.10 -18.65
CA ARG A 163 -13.11 -1.19 -19.55
C ARG A 163 -12.56 -1.19 -20.96
N ARG A 164 -11.23 -1.12 -21.11
CA ARG A 164 -10.56 -1.12 -22.42
C ARG A 164 -10.71 -2.45 -23.16
N LEU A 165 -10.60 -3.58 -22.44
CA LEU A 165 -10.84 -4.90 -23.03
C LEU A 165 -12.28 -5.06 -23.50
N LEU A 166 -13.26 -4.65 -22.69
CA LEU A 166 -14.69 -4.72 -23.03
C LEU A 166 -15.05 -3.77 -24.19
N ALA A 167 -14.40 -2.62 -24.29
CA ALA A 167 -14.58 -1.68 -25.40
C ALA A 167 -13.96 -2.18 -26.71
N GLY A 168 -13.02 -3.15 -26.65
CA GLY A 168 -12.33 -3.68 -27.82
C GLY A 168 -11.37 -2.68 -28.47
N ASP A 169 -10.88 -1.70 -27.71
CA ASP A 169 -9.98 -0.64 -28.20
C ASP A 169 -8.49 -0.90 -27.87
N LEU A 170 -8.17 -2.13 -27.48
CA LEU A 170 -6.80 -2.62 -27.33
C LEU A 170 -6.39 -3.48 -28.52
N GLU A 171 -5.08 -3.57 -28.78
CA GLU A 171 -4.50 -4.47 -29.79
C GLU A 171 -4.54 -5.95 -29.32
N ILE A 172 -5.73 -6.38 -28.90
CA ILE A 172 -6.04 -7.73 -28.42
C ILE A 172 -7.30 -8.20 -29.15
N SER A 173 -7.39 -9.46 -29.49
CA SER A 173 -8.57 -10.00 -30.18
C SER A 173 -9.84 -9.76 -29.37
N SER A 174 -10.91 -9.31 -30.02
CA SER A 174 -12.21 -9.00 -29.40
C SER A 174 -12.95 -10.25 -28.89
N ASP A 175 -12.52 -11.45 -29.28
CA ASP A 175 -13.10 -12.72 -28.85
C ASP A 175 -12.39 -13.32 -27.61
N VAL A 176 -11.34 -12.65 -27.08
CA VAL A 176 -10.68 -13.08 -25.86
C VAL A 176 -11.66 -13.16 -24.70
N HIS A 177 -11.58 -14.22 -23.89
CA HIS A 177 -12.43 -14.34 -22.73
C HIS A 177 -11.92 -13.47 -21.58
N ILE A 178 -12.79 -12.59 -21.04
CA ILE A 178 -12.48 -11.71 -19.92
C ILE A 178 -13.08 -12.29 -18.65
N LYS A 179 -12.29 -12.36 -17.59
CA LYS A 179 -12.75 -12.78 -16.27
C LYS A 179 -12.38 -11.76 -15.22
N SER A 180 -13.39 -11.08 -14.69
CA SER A 180 -13.24 -9.99 -13.74
C SER A 180 -13.27 -10.51 -12.30
N TYR A 181 -12.37 -10.01 -11.47
CA TYR A 181 -12.23 -10.34 -10.06
C TYR A 181 -12.26 -9.07 -9.21
N GLY A 182 -12.66 -9.20 -7.96
CA GLY A 182 -12.82 -8.07 -7.04
C GLY A 182 -11.51 -7.49 -6.50
N SER A 183 -10.35 -8.14 -6.73
CA SER A 183 -9.04 -7.64 -6.27
C SER A 183 -7.88 -8.22 -7.09
N ALA A 184 -6.70 -7.59 -6.99
CA ALA A 184 -5.46 -8.08 -7.59
C ALA A 184 -5.05 -9.45 -7.06
N GLU A 185 -5.23 -9.71 -5.75
CA GLU A 185 -4.92 -10.99 -5.12
C GLU A 185 -5.78 -12.11 -5.71
N LEU A 186 -7.05 -11.84 -5.99
CA LEU A 186 -7.93 -12.83 -6.63
C LEU A 186 -7.54 -13.09 -8.09
N CYS A 187 -7.13 -12.07 -8.85
CA CYS A 187 -6.57 -12.23 -10.20
C CYS A 187 -5.31 -13.09 -10.17
N LYS A 188 -4.36 -12.76 -9.29
CA LYS A 188 -3.13 -13.52 -9.08
C LYS A 188 -3.41 -14.97 -8.69
N ALA A 189 -4.31 -15.19 -7.73
CA ALA A 189 -4.70 -16.52 -7.30
C ALA A 189 -5.34 -17.33 -8.45
N ALA A 190 -6.16 -16.71 -9.28
CA ALA A 190 -6.77 -17.35 -10.44
C ALA A 190 -5.72 -17.81 -11.46
N LEU A 191 -4.72 -16.95 -11.75
CA LEU A 191 -3.60 -17.30 -12.63
C LEU A 191 -2.74 -18.42 -12.06
N VAL A 192 -2.41 -18.36 -10.76
CA VAL A 192 -1.59 -19.38 -10.09
C VAL A 192 -2.30 -20.73 -10.10
N LYS A 193 -3.61 -20.76 -9.82
CA LYS A 193 -4.43 -21.97 -9.85
C LYS A 193 -4.77 -22.48 -11.25
N GLY A 194 -4.46 -21.69 -12.30
CA GLY A 194 -4.74 -22.04 -13.69
C GLY A 194 -6.22 -21.89 -14.09
N TYR A 195 -6.99 -21.05 -13.39
CA TYR A 195 -8.37 -20.73 -13.75
C TYR A 195 -8.46 -19.71 -14.89
N VAL A 196 -7.35 -19.04 -15.18
CA VAL A 196 -7.15 -18.12 -16.30
C VAL A 196 -5.77 -18.37 -16.92
N ASP A 197 -5.58 -17.96 -18.16
CA ASP A 197 -4.34 -18.13 -18.91
C ASP A 197 -3.32 -17.02 -18.63
N CYS A 198 -3.80 -15.82 -18.34
CA CYS A 198 -2.98 -14.66 -18.07
C CYS A 198 -3.70 -13.64 -17.17
N TRP A 199 -2.91 -12.68 -16.66
CA TRP A 199 -3.39 -11.58 -15.82
C TRP A 199 -2.88 -10.26 -16.40
N MET A 200 -3.79 -9.32 -16.68
CA MET A 200 -3.49 -7.96 -17.13
C MET A 200 -3.53 -7.02 -15.92
N ALA A 201 -2.42 -6.36 -15.65
CA ALA A 201 -2.26 -5.41 -14.54
C ALA A 201 -1.10 -4.46 -14.82
N ASP A 202 -0.86 -3.52 -13.91
CA ASP A 202 0.35 -2.71 -13.92
C ASP A 202 1.62 -3.57 -13.76
N VAL A 203 2.72 -3.09 -14.32
CA VAL A 203 3.99 -3.83 -14.36
C VAL A 203 4.53 -4.09 -12.95
N GLN A 204 4.32 -3.19 -12.00
CA GLN A 204 4.80 -3.34 -10.63
C GLN A 204 4.16 -4.56 -9.95
N SER A 205 2.83 -4.72 -10.09
CA SER A 205 2.09 -5.89 -9.59
C SER A 205 2.52 -7.19 -10.29
N LEU A 206 2.75 -7.13 -11.60
CA LEU A 206 3.22 -8.28 -12.38
C LEU A 206 4.65 -8.69 -12.03
N ASP A 207 5.54 -7.72 -11.78
CA ASP A 207 6.92 -7.98 -11.36
C ASP A 207 6.96 -8.64 -9.95
N ARG A 208 6.05 -8.25 -9.06
CA ARG A 208 5.87 -8.94 -7.75
C ARG A 208 5.46 -10.39 -7.94
N LEU A 209 4.54 -10.69 -8.85
CA LEU A 209 4.18 -12.07 -9.19
C LEU A 209 5.41 -12.85 -9.69
N VAL A 210 6.18 -12.28 -10.62
CA VAL A 210 7.38 -12.95 -11.19
C VAL A 210 8.43 -13.17 -10.11
N ALA A 211 8.64 -12.22 -9.20
CA ALA A 211 9.57 -12.36 -8.08
C ALA A 211 9.11 -13.43 -7.08
N GLN A 212 7.80 -13.52 -6.80
CA GLN A 212 7.24 -14.52 -5.90
C GLN A 212 7.33 -15.96 -6.47
N TYR A 213 7.31 -16.10 -7.80
CA TYR A 213 7.37 -17.40 -8.48
C TYR A 213 8.49 -17.44 -9.53
N PRO A 214 9.77 -17.45 -9.10
CA PRO A 214 10.91 -17.39 -10.01
C PRO A 214 10.87 -18.51 -11.06
N GLY A 215 11.05 -18.14 -12.32
CA GLY A 215 11.10 -19.10 -13.43
C GLY A 215 9.74 -19.59 -13.96
N VAL A 216 8.61 -19.31 -13.25
CA VAL A 216 7.28 -19.81 -13.62
C VAL A 216 6.55 -18.85 -14.56
N TYR A 217 6.55 -17.57 -14.24
CA TYR A 217 5.84 -16.55 -15.01
C TYR A 217 6.80 -15.64 -15.77
N ARG A 218 6.27 -14.93 -16.74
CA ARG A 218 6.90 -13.80 -17.42
C ARG A 218 5.88 -12.67 -17.56
N VAL A 219 6.35 -11.44 -17.56
CA VAL A 219 5.64 -10.29 -18.08
C VAL A 219 5.91 -10.23 -19.57
N LEU A 220 4.89 -9.97 -20.38
CA LEU A 220 5.08 -9.77 -21.83
C LEU A 220 5.86 -8.48 -22.07
N ALA A 221 6.64 -8.45 -23.15
CA ALA A 221 7.39 -7.25 -23.54
C ALA A 221 6.48 -6.13 -24.07
N ASP A 222 5.27 -6.50 -24.52
CA ASP A 222 4.30 -5.56 -25.05
C ASP A 222 3.67 -4.75 -23.92
N ASN A 223 3.75 -3.43 -24.03
CA ASN A 223 2.99 -2.53 -23.17
C ASN A 223 1.58 -2.39 -23.77
N VAL A 224 0.57 -2.65 -22.94
CA VAL A 224 -0.83 -2.54 -23.37
C VAL A 224 -1.27 -1.07 -23.43
N MET A 225 -0.94 -0.33 -22.35
CA MET A 225 -1.28 1.09 -22.18
C MET A 225 -0.53 1.69 -21.01
N THR A 226 -0.60 3.00 -20.86
CA THR A 226 -0.27 3.70 -19.62
C THR A 226 -1.55 4.14 -18.91
N VAL A 227 -1.49 4.22 -17.59
CA VAL A 227 -2.61 4.60 -16.73
C VAL A 227 -2.10 5.60 -15.70
N ASP A 228 -2.80 6.72 -15.55
CA ASP A 228 -2.50 7.72 -14.55
C ASP A 228 -3.17 7.36 -13.23
N LEU A 229 -2.47 7.59 -12.11
CA LEU A 229 -2.97 7.38 -10.77
C LEU A 229 -3.18 8.73 -10.08
N GLY A 230 -4.34 8.90 -9.46
CA GLY A 230 -4.74 10.11 -8.74
C GLY A 230 -5.44 9.78 -7.43
N VAL A 231 -5.60 10.80 -6.59
CA VAL A 231 -6.41 10.72 -5.36
C VAL A 231 -7.82 11.18 -5.68
N ALA A 232 -8.81 10.33 -5.43
CA ALA A 232 -10.21 10.62 -5.74
C ALA A 232 -10.94 11.13 -4.48
N PHE A 233 -11.55 12.29 -4.58
CA PHE A 233 -12.49 12.84 -3.61
C PHE A 233 -13.91 12.73 -4.17
N LYS A 234 -14.92 12.88 -3.30
CA LYS A 234 -16.31 12.90 -3.77
C LYS A 234 -16.52 14.01 -4.81
N ASP A 235 -17.37 13.79 -5.79
CA ASP A 235 -17.79 14.81 -6.73
C ASP A 235 -18.34 16.05 -5.99
N GLY A 236 -18.03 17.25 -6.50
CA GLY A 236 -18.36 18.51 -5.86
C GLY A 236 -17.61 18.78 -4.57
N TYR A 237 -16.43 18.18 -4.37
CA TYR A 237 -15.58 18.49 -3.22
C TYR A 237 -15.07 19.94 -3.27
N GLU A 238 -15.35 20.72 -2.24
CA GLU A 238 -14.97 22.14 -2.12
C GLU A 238 -13.85 22.40 -1.10
N GLY A 239 -13.29 21.35 -0.52
CA GLY A 239 -12.25 21.45 0.51
C GLY A 239 -10.86 21.76 -0.04
N GLU A 240 -9.96 22.23 0.83
CA GLU A 240 -8.60 22.63 0.45
C GLU A 240 -7.63 21.44 0.26
N TYR A 241 -8.00 20.21 0.63
CA TYR A 241 -7.08 19.07 0.57
C TYR A 241 -6.52 18.82 -0.84
N VAL A 242 -7.37 18.89 -1.87
CA VAL A 242 -6.93 18.64 -3.25
C VAL A 242 -5.86 19.64 -3.68
N LYS A 243 -6.08 20.93 -3.41
CA LYS A 243 -5.10 21.98 -3.76
C LYS A 243 -3.78 21.79 -3.02
N ASN A 244 -3.85 21.49 -1.72
CA ASN A 244 -2.66 21.28 -0.90
C ASN A 244 -1.90 20.02 -1.35
N LEU A 245 -2.64 18.91 -1.60
CA LEU A 245 -2.04 17.67 -2.08
C LEU A 245 -1.42 17.85 -3.47
N ASN A 246 -2.08 18.54 -4.41
CA ASN A 246 -1.50 18.81 -5.73
C ASN A 246 -0.16 19.55 -5.63
N THR A 247 -0.10 20.57 -4.77
CA THR A 247 1.17 21.32 -4.55
C THR A 247 2.26 20.40 -4.02
N VAL A 248 1.96 19.61 -3.00
CA VAL A 248 2.93 18.73 -2.35
C VAL A 248 3.35 17.58 -3.27
N LEU A 249 2.40 16.94 -3.97
CA LEU A 249 2.69 15.84 -4.91
C LEU A 249 3.56 16.32 -6.07
N PHE A 250 3.30 17.51 -6.60
CA PHE A 250 4.16 18.14 -7.61
C PHE A 250 5.59 18.40 -7.09
N GLU A 251 5.73 18.87 -5.85
CA GLU A 251 7.06 19.04 -5.23
C GLU A 251 7.77 17.70 -5.03
N MET A 252 7.04 16.65 -4.61
CA MET A 252 7.57 15.30 -4.42
C MET A 252 8.01 14.63 -5.72
N ASP A 253 7.32 14.92 -6.82
CA ASP A 253 7.74 14.47 -8.15
C ASP A 253 9.05 15.18 -8.55
N ARG A 254 9.07 16.50 -8.46
CA ARG A 254 10.23 17.32 -8.85
C ARG A 254 11.50 17.04 -8.05
N ASP A 255 11.39 16.71 -6.77
CA ASP A 255 12.54 16.42 -5.90
C ASP A 255 12.94 14.92 -5.92
N GLY A 256 12.30 14.10 -6.76
CA GLY A 256 12.57 12.68 -6.91
C GLY A 256 12.09 11.82 -5.75
N THR A 257 11.25 12.36 -4.86
CA THR A 257 10.72 11.59 -3.72
C THR A 257 9.81 10.45 -4.17
N ILE A 258 8.92 10.71 -5.14
CA ILE A 258 8.02 9.66 -5.69
C ILE A 258 8.85 8.56 -6.35
N GLU A 259 9.81 8.91 -7.21
CA GLU A 259 10.68 7.92 -7.86
C GLU A 259 11.45 7.06 -6.83
N ARG A 260 11.98 7.69 -5.78
CA ARG A 260 12.70 6.98 -4.70
C ARG A 260 11.76 6.05 -3.92
N ILE A 261 10.51 6.46 -3.65
CA ILE A 261 9.51 5.59 -3.01
C ILE A 261 9.20 4.39 -3.91
N VAL A 262 8.83 4.62 -5.17
CA VAL A 262 8.55 3.54 -6.13
C VAL A 262 9.75 2.59 -6.27
N GLY A 263 10.97 3.15 -6.28
CA GLY A 263 12.22 2.39 -6.37
C GLY A 263 12.40 1.35 -5.24
N LYS A 264 11.90 1.61 -4.03
CA LYS A 264 11.96 0.65 -2.90
C LYS A 264 11.13 -0.62 -3.15
N TYR A 265 10.12 -0.53 -3.99
CA TYR A 265 9.17 -1.62 -4.26
C TYR A 265 9.44 -2.38 -5.55
N LYS A 266 10.46 -1.99 -6.32
CA LYS A 266 10.88 -2.75 -7.51
C LYS A 266 11.35 -4.14 -7.11
N ALA A 267 10.95 -5.15 -7.88
CA ALA A 267 11.38 -6.53 -7.66
C ALA A 267 12.92 -6.60 -7.67
N GLY A 268 13.52 -7.10 -6.57
CA GLY A 268 14.97 -7.15 -6.37
C GLY A 268 15.56 -5.99 -5.55
N ALA A 269 14.79 -4.97 -5.16
CA ALA A 269 15.20 -4.05 -4.12
C ALA A 269 15.25 -4.84 -2.80
N THR A 270 16.45 -5.10 -2.29
CA THR A 270 16.64 -5.61 -0.95
C THR A 270 16.12 -4.54 0.03
N THR A 271 15.09 -4.88 0.79
CA THR A 271 14.79 -4.15 2.02
C THR A 271 15.98 -4.42 2.95
N ASP A 272 16.96 -3.50 2.96
CA ASP A 272 17.98 -3.47 3.99
C ASP A 272 17.30 -3.26 5.33
N GLY A 273 17.09 -4.33 6.08
CA GLY A 273 16.46 -4.26 7.41
C GLY A 273 15.91 -5.56 7.98
N GLN A 274 16.35 -6.73 7.52
CA GLN A 274 16.21 -7.94 8.36
C GLN A 274 17.57 -8.58 8.54
N GLY A 275 18.17 -8.27 9.69
CA GLY A 275 19.36 -8.91 10.18
C GLY A 275 19.19 -10.43 10.17
N ALA A 276 20.07 -11.10 9.45
CA ALA A 276 20.38 -12.47 9.68
C ALA A 276 21.01 -12.55 11.06
N GLU A 277 20.29 -13.10 12.05
CA GLU A 277 20.89 -13.77 13.18
C GLU A 277 20.52 -15.25 13.08
N SER A 278 21.59 -16.00 12.97
CA SER A 278 21.71 -17.46 12.94
C SER A 278 21.20 -18.11 14.22
#